data_bb27c40b96e5cb082628c657f18df6ca
#
_entry.id   bb27c40b96e5cb082628c657f18df6ca
#
_cell.length_a   1.000
_cell.length_b   1.000
_cell.length_c   1.000
_cell.angle_alpha   90.00
_cell.angle_beta   90.00
_cell.angle_gamma   90.00
#
_symmetry.space_group_name_H-M   'P 1'
#
loop_
_entity.id
_entity.type
_entity.pdbx_description
1 polymer ?
#
loop_
_entity_poly.entity_id
_entity_poly.type
_entity_poly.pdbx_seq_one_letter_code
_entity_poly.pdbx_strand_id
1 'polypeptide(L)'
;GFYPIDTPILERSEILLAKTGGDTEKQIYRFSKGDTDMAMRFDLTVPLAKYVAKNYSELTFPFKRYQIGKVYRGERAQQGRFREFYQADIDIVGDGELSVMNDAEVPSIMYHVFTGLGLQDFTIRLNNRKVLNGLFELYGQSEHATDVMRIIDKLEKIGAENVRAELAELQVSAEAADDLLAQLGVR
;
A
#
# COMPACT_ATOMS: atom_id res chain seq x y z
N GLY A 1 -9.05 -21.06 6.07
CA GLY A 1 -9.52 -19.76 6.55
C GLY A 1 -8.35 -18.85 6.92
N PHE A 2 -8.66 -17.65 7.40
CA PHE A 2 -7.65 -16.69 7.87
C PHE A 2 -7.46 -16.84 9.38
N TYR A 3 -6.21 -16.82 9.84
CA TYR A 3 -5.87 -16.90 11.26
C TYR A 3 -5.86 -15.51 11.89
N PRO A 4 -6.45 -15.32 13.08
CA PRO A 4 -6.30 -14.09 13.85
C PRO A 4 -4.88 -14.00 14.39
N ILE A 5 -4.22 -12.85 14.17
CA ILE A 5 -2.91 -12.57 14.75
C ILE A 5 -2.96 -11.20 15.40
N ASP A 6 -2.33 -11.06 16.55
CA ASP A 6 -2.01 -9.78 17.14
C ASP A 6 -0.50 -9.62 17.26
N THR A 7 0.01 -8.48 16.84
CA THR A 7 1.43 -8.13 16.90
C THR A 7 1.66 -6.97 17.86
N PRO A 8 2.85 -6.86 18.47
CA PRO A 8 3.14 -5.78 19.41
C PRO A 8 2.95 -4.38 18.80
N ILE A 9 2.42 -3.45 19.61
CA ILE A 9 2.33 -2.02 19.25
C ILE A 9 3.71 -1.38 19.24
N LEU A 10 4.55 -1.76 20.20
CA LEU A 10 5.89 -1.23 20.39
C LEU A 10 6.92 -2.22 19.86
N GLU A 11 7.86 -1.70 19.10
CA GLU A 11 8.94 -2.50 18.53
C GLU A 11 10.24 -1.69 18.54
N ARG A 12 11.37 -2.33 18.36
CA ARG A 12 12.64 -1.65 18.11
C ARG A 12 12.55 -0.80 16.85
N SER A 13 13.04 0.43 16.93
CA SER A 13 13.00 1.36 15.79
C SER A 13 13.67 0.80 14.54
N GLU A 14 14.79 0.10 14.70
CA GLU A 14 15.51 -0.54 13.58
C GLU A 14 14.64 -1.50 12.75
N ILE A 15 13.69 -2.18 13.39
CA ILE A 15 12.79 -3.13 12.71
C ILE A 15 11.72 -2.37 11.92
N LEU A 16 11.07 -1.38 12.54
CA LEU A 16 10.01 -0.61 11.89
C LEU A 16 10.57 0.28 10.76
N LEU A 17 11.82 0.69 10.87
CA LEU A 17 12.49 1.54 9.89
C LEU A 17 13.23 0.77 8.79
N ALA A 18 13.35 -0.55 8.88
CA ALA A 18 14.21 -1.37 8.00
C ALA A 18 13.94 -1.19 6.49
N LYS A 19 12.72 -0.82 6.10
CA LYS A 19 12.31 -0.55 4.71
C LYS A 19 11.53 0.75 4.55
N THR A 20 11.51 1.61 5.57
CA THR A 20 10.86 2.91 5.47
C THR A 20 11.85 3.94 4.93
N GLY A 21 11.38 4.78 4.02
CA GLY A 21 12.15 5.88 3.47
C GLY A 21 11.31 7.15 3.35
N GLY A 22 11.98 8.27 3.26
CA GLY A 22 11.35 9.55 2.96
C GLY A 22 10.36 10.03 4.03
N ASP A 23 9.14 10.35 3.60
CA ASP A 23 8.16 10.97 4.48
C ASP A 23 7.54 10.01 5.51
N THR A 24 7.56 8.70 5.26
CA THR A 24 7.02 7.71 6.21
C THR A 24 7.84 7.67 7.49
N GLU A 25 9.17 7.77 7.40
CA GLU A 25 10.05 7.78 8.57
C GLU A 25 9.74 8.94 9.51
N LYS A 26 9.42 10.12 8.96
CA LYS A 26 9.08 11.32 9.74
C LYS A 26 7.76 11.18 10.51
N GLN A 27 6.91 10.24 10.10
CA GLN A 27 5.60 10.01 10.70
C GLN A 27 5.61 8.91 11.76
N ILE A 28 6.72 8.18 11.92
CA ILE A 28 6.84 7.13 12.93
C ILE A 28 7.13 7.77 14.29
N TYR A 29 6.31 7.44 15.29
CA TYR A 29 6.56 7.86 16.68
C TYR A 29 7.72 7.04 17.26
N ARG A 30 8.78 7.73 17.64
CA ARG A 30 10.00 7.14 18.25
C ARG A 30 10.20 7.70 19.65
N PHE A 31 10.74 6.87 20.52
CA PHE A 31 11.13 7.24 21.89
C PHE A 31 12.17 6.25 22.42
N SER A 32 12.91 6.68 23.42
CA SER A 32 13.91 5.82 24.08
C SER A 32 13.39 5.33 25.42
N LYS A 33 13.70 4.07 25.73
CA LYS A 33 13.49 3.49 27.06
C LYS A 33 14.78 2.85 27.53
N GLY A 34 15.47 3.52 28.45
CA GLY A 34 16.86 3.19 28.78
C GLY A 34 17.72 3.34 27.52
N ASP A 35 18.55 2.34 27.24
CA ASP A 35 19.43 2.31 26.08
C ASP A 35 18.75 1.75 24.79
N THR A 36 17.44 1.54 24.84
CA THR A 36 16.70 0.95 23.71
C THR A 36 15.91 2.04 22.99
N ASP A 37 16.15 2.16 21.68
CA ASP A 37 15.35 3.00 20.78
C ASP A 37 14.14 2.20 20.30
N MET A 38 12.95 2.71 20.60
CA MET A 38 11.67 2.09 20.37
C MET A 38 10.81 2.94 19.44
N ALA A 39 9.88 2.31 18.75
CA ALA A 39 8.89 3.00 17.94
C ALA A 39 7.52 2.35 18.04
N MET A 40 6.48 3.15 17.78
CA MET A 40 5.11 2.66 17.64
C MET A 40 4.88 2.20 16.21
N ARG A 41 4.16 1.09 16.03
CA ARG A 41 3.84 0.56 14.69
C ARG A 41 3.04 1.57 13.86
N PHE A 42 3.52 1.81 12.65
CA PHE A 42 2.90 2.69 11.65
C PHE A 42 1.79 1.97 10.87
N ASP A 43 1.94 0.68 10.68
CA ASP A 43 1.04 -0.25 10.03
C ASP A 43 1.07 -1.62 10.72
N LEU A 44 0.34 -2.58 10.19
CA LEU A 44 0.33 -3.97 10.66
C LEU A 44 1.20 -4.89 9.78
N THR A 45 1.76 -4.37 8.68
CA THR A 45 2.51 -5.14 7.68
C THR A 45 3.94 -5.43 8.14
N VAL A 46 4.67 -4.42 8.64
CA VAL A 46 6.05 -4.62 9.12
C VAL A 46 6.11 -5.57 10.33
N PRO A 47 5.23 -5.41 11.34
CA PRO A 47 5.12 -6.40 12.43
C PRO A 47 4.79 -7.82 11.96
N LEU A 48 3.92 -7.94 10.93
CA LEU A 48 3.64 -9.24 10.31
C LEU A 48 4.89 -9.83 9.65
N ALA A 49 5.63 -9.06 8.88
CA ALA A 49 6.84 -9.53 8.22
C ALA A 49 7.84 -10.08 9.23
N LYS A 50 8.01 -9.40 10.37
CA LYS A 50 8.82 -9.91 11.49
C LYS A 50 8.27 -11.20 12.07
N TYR A 51 6.94 -11.28 12.28
CA TYR A 51 6.29 -12.49 12.80
C TYR A 51 6.55 -13.69 11.88
N VAL A 52 6.32 -13.51 10.56
CA VAL A 52 6.55 -14.55 9.56
C VAL A 52 8.01 -14.98 9.54
N ALA A 53 8.95 -14.03 9.51
CA ALA A 53 10.37 -14.34 9.50
C ALA A 53 10.82 -15.12 10.76
N LYS A 54 10.27 -14.77 11.92
CA LYS A 54 10.60 -15.44 13.19
C LYS A 54 10.06 -16.86 13.28
N ASN A 55 8.85 -17.09 12.76
CA ASN A 55 8.10 -18.34 12.91
C ASN A 55 8.03 -19.13 11.60
N TYR A 56 8.87 -18.81 10.63
CA TYR A 56 8.81 -19.32 9.26
C TYR A 56 8.70 -20.84 9.17
N SER A 57 9.51 -21.58 9.95
CA SER A 57 9.50 -23.04 9.97
C SER A 57 8.25 -23.69 10.58
N GLU A 58 7.46 -22.91 11.30
CA GLU A 58 6.23 -23.38 11.98
C GLU A 58 4.97 -23.02 11.20
N LEU A 59 5.10 -22.14 10.17
CA LEU A 59 3.97 -21.68 9.39
C LEU A 59 3.69 -22.60 8.20
N THR A 60 2.41 -22.75 7.89
CA THR A 60 1.95 -23.41 6.66
C THR A 60 1.64 -22.36 5.61
N PHE A 61 2.21 -22.48 4.43
CA PHE A 61 2.01 -21.56 3.31
C PHE A 61 1.03 -22.12 2.26
N PRO A 62 0.23 -21.26 1.58
CA PRO A 62 0.14 -19.84 1.81
C PRO A 62 -0.42 -19.50 3.19
N PHE A 63 0.30 -18.67 3.94
CA PHE A 63 -0.12 -18.25 5.27
C PHE A 63 -1.11 -17.08 5.15
N LYS A 64 -2.33 -17.32 5.62
CA LYS A 64 -3.45 -16.36 5.55
C LYS A 64 -3.77 -15.84 6.93
N ARG A 65 -3.68 -14.53 7.15
CA ARG A 65 -3.98 -13.92 8.44
C ARG A 65 -4.89 -12.71 8.34
N TYR A 66 -5.57 -12.38 9.41
CA TYR A 66 -6.17 -11.07 9.61
C TYR A 66 -5.75 -10.47 10.95
N GLN A 67 -5.74 -9.15 11.02
CA GLN A 67 -5.52 -8.40 12.26
C GLN A 67 -6.35 -7.14 12.25
N ILE A 68 -7.01 -6.86 13.40
CA ILE A 68 -7.68 -5.59 13.65
C ILE A 68 -6.95 -4.96 14.83
N GLY A 69 -6.27 -3.84 14.58
CA GLY A 69 -5.42 -3.24 15.61
C GLY A 69 -5.16 -1.76 15.38
N LYS A 70 -4.79 -1.07 16.45
CA LYS A 70 -4.41 0.34 16.39
C LYS A 70 -3.05 0.52 15.73
N VAL A 71 -2.94 1.56 14.94
CA VAL A 71 -1.69 2.04 14.33
C VAL A 71 -1.52 3.52 14.59
N TYR A 72 -0.30 4.03 14.44
CA TYR A 72 0.08 5.35 14.90
C TYR A 72 0.87 6.09 13.82
N ARG A 73 0.32 7.23 13.35
CA ARG A 73 0.94 8.04 12.29
C ARG A 73 1.04 9.50 12.71
N GLY A 74 2.25 10.06 12.69
CA GLY A 74 2.55 11.44 13.05
C GLY A 74 2.14 12.48 12.00
N GLU A 75 1.09 12.21 11.22
CA GLU A 75 0.55 13.13 10.23
C GLU A 75 -0.06 14.37 10.87
N ARG A 76 -0.23 15.44 10.07
CA ARG A 76 -1.05 16.58 10.47
C ARG A 76 -2.49 16.11 10.68
N ALA A 77 -3.05 16.36 11.86
CA ALA A 77 -4.44 16.07 12.14
C ALA A 77 -5.35 16.86 11.19
N GLN A 78 -6.22 16.15 10.47
CA GLN A 78 -7.22 16.72 9.58
C GLN A 78 -8.52 15.91 9.73
N GLN A 79 -9.61 16.46 9.20
CA GLN A 79 -10.87 15.72 9.21
C GLN A 79 -10.72 14.36 8.52
N GLY A 80 -11.08 13.27 9.23
CA GLY A 80 -10.95 11.91 8.73
C GLY A 80 -9.54 11.31 8.81
N ARG A 81 -8.51 12.05 9.32
CA ARG A 81 -7.16 11.54 9.54
C ARG A 81 -6.75 11.73 11.00
N PHE A 82 -6.69 10.62 11.71
CA PHE A 82 -6.29 10.56 13.12
C PHE A 82 -4.84 10.07 13.24
N ARG A 83 -4.19 10.47 14.34
CA ARG A 83 -2.83 9.99 14.66
C ARG A 83 -2.82 8.60 15.28
N GLU A 84 -3.94 8.17 15.84
CA GLU A 84 -4.21 6.82 16.30
C GLU A 84 -5.53 6.38 15.66
N PHE A 85 -5.53 5.24 14.98
CA PHE A 85 -6.74 4.68 14.38
C PHE A 85 -6.62 3.16 14.22
N TYR A 86 -7.74 2.49 13.99
CA TYR A 86 -7.76 1.06 13.71
C TYR A 86 -7.52 0.79 12.23
N GLN A 87 -6.63 -0.16 11.95
CA GLN A 87 -6.57 -0.88 10.68
C GLN A 87 -7.20 -2.25 10.84
N ALA A 88 -7.90 -2.70 9.80
CA ALA A 88 -8.39 -4.07 9.65
C ALA A 88 -7.72 -4.65 8.40
N ASP A 89 -6.67 -5.40 8.61
CA ASP A 89 -5.81 -5.90 7.54
C ASP A 89 -6.01 -7.39 7.34
N ILE A 90 -5.99 -7.81 6.08
CA ILE A 90 -5.89 -9.21 5.66
C ILE A 90 -4.66 -9.37 4.81
N ASP A 91 -3.90 -10.43 5.01
CA ASP A 91 -2.70 -10.72 4.24
C ASP A 91 -2.62 -12.21 3.89
N ILE A 92 -2.06 -12.46 2.72
CA ILE A 92 -1.73 -13.80 2.23
C ILE A 92 -0.26 -13.80 1.88
N VAL A 93 0.51 -14.59 2.62
CA VAL A 93 1.97 -14.70 2.43
C VAL A 93 2.27 -16.05 1.78
N GLY A 94 2.93 -16.03 0.65
CA GLY A 94 3.43 -17.22 -0.05
C GLY A 94 4.86 -17.57 0.34
N ASP A 95 5.26 -18.80 0.07
CA ASP A 95 6.64 -19.27 0.11
C ASP A 95 7.07 -19.58 -1.33
N GLY A 96 7.97 -18.75 -1.89
CA GLY A 96 8.34 -18.78 -3.29
C GLY A 96 7.25 -18.20 -4.20
N GLU A 97 6.40 -19.01 -4.77
CA GLU A 97 5.31 -18.56 -5.65
C GLU A 97 4.00 -18.38 -4.90
N LEU A 98 3.28 -17.31 -5.24
CA LEU A 98 1.93 -17.08 -4.79
C LEU A 98 0.98 -17.03 -5.99
N SER A 99 -0.06 -17.86 -5.98
CA SER A 99 -1.05 -17.90 -7.07
C SER A 99 -1.75 -16.55 -7.22
N VAL A 100 -1.92 -16.09 -8.45
CA VAL A 100 -2.68 -14.89 -8.80
C VAL A 100 -4.13 -14.93 -8.30
N MET A 101 -4.67 -16.11 -8.03
CA MET A 101 -6.00 -16.25 -7.43
C MET A 101 -6.10 -15.62 -6.05
N ASN A 102 -4.99 -15.48 -5.33
CA ASN A 102 -4.97 -14.76 -4.05
C ASN A 102 -5.18 -13.25 -4.23
N ASP A 103 -4.75 -12.68 -5.36
CA ASP A 103 -5.03 -11.27 -5.70
C ASP A 103 -6.53 -11.04 -5.94
N ALA A 104 -7.26 -12.04 -6.42
CA ALA A 104 -8.72 -11.97 -6.57
C ALA A 104 -9.47 -12.24 -5.24
N GLU A 105 -8.89 -13.08 -4.36
CA GLU A 105 -9.48 -13.38 -3.06
C GLU A 105 -9.59 -12.15 -2.16
N VAL A 106 -8.57 -11.29 -2.14
CA VAL A 106 -8.55 -10.08 -1.30
C VAL A 106 -9.71 -9.12 -1.62
N PRO A 107 -9.93 -8.67 -2.86
CA PRO A 107 -11.09 -7.83 -3.19
C PRO A 107 -12.44 -8.51 -2.92
N SER A 108 -12.53 -9.83 -3.11
CA SER A 108 -13.73 -10.60 -2.78
C SER A 108 -14.05 -10.52 -1.29
N ILE A 109 -13.05 -10.65 -0.43
CA ILE A 109 -13.21 -10.49 1.02
C ILE A 109 -13.63 -9.07 1.36
N MET A 110 -13.01 -8.05 0.77
CA MET A 110 -13.40 -6.64 0.97
C MET A 110 -14.86 -6.43 0.61
N TYR A 111 -15.31 -6.97 -0.53
CA TYR A 111 -16.71 -6.92 -0.95
C TYR A 111 -17.64 -7.53 0.10
N HIS A 112 -17.33 -8.74 0.57
CA HIS A 112 -18.15 -9.42 1.58
C HIS A 112 -18.18 -8.69 2.91
N VAL A 113 -17.05 -8.13 3.36
CA VAL A 113 -16.97 -7.35 4.60
C VAL A 113 -17.81 -6.09 4.49
N PHE A 114 -17.67 -5.30 3.42
CA PHE A 114 -18.43 -4.06 3.24
C PHE A 114 -19.93 -4.32 3.10
N THR A 115 -20.32 -5.34 2.35
CA THR A 115 -21.72 -5.73 2.24
C THR A 115 -22.27 -6.21 3.59
N GLY A 116 -21.50 -7.00 4.35
CA GLY A 116 -21.87 -7.45 5.68
C GLY A 116 -22.01 -6.32 6.72
N LEU A 117 -21.27 -5.21 6.53
CA LEU A 117 -21.41 -3.98 7.31
C LEU A 117 -22.58 -3.10 6.87
N GLY A 118 -23.31 -3.49 5.82
CA GLY A 118 -24.46 -2.74 5.31
C GLY A 118 -24.12 -1.62 4.34
N LEU A 119 -22.87 -1.53 3.88
CA LEU A 119 -22.48 -0.61 2.81
C LEU A 119 -23.05 -1.14 1.48
N GLN A 120 -23.86 -0.34 0.80
CA GLN A 120 -24.51 -0.74 -0.45
C GLN A 120 -23.87 -0.11 -1.67
N ASP A 121 -23.44 1.15 -1.55
CA ASP A 121 -22.87 1.94 -2.64
C ASP A 121 -21.35 2.13 -2.42
N PHE A 122 -20.55 1.22 -2.97
CA PHE A 122 -19.09 1.34 -2.99
C PHE A 122 -18.52 0.77 -4.28
N THR A 123 -17.34 1.25 -4.63
CA THR A 123 -16.59 0.78 -5.80
C THR A 123 -15.22 0.29 -5.35
N ILE A 124 -14.87 -0.94 -5.73
CA ILE A 124 -13.51 -1.47 -5.57
C ILE A 124 -12.75 -1.21 -6.86
N ARG A 125 -11.73 -0.35 -6.80
CA ARG A 125 -10.84 -0.07 -7.94
C ARG A 125 -9.62 -0.97 -7.84
N LEU A 126 -9.34 -1.70 -8.92
CA LEU A 126 -8.20 -2.60 -9.01
C LEU A 126 -7.22 -2.09 -10.05
N ASN A 127 -5.94 -2.22 -9.76
CA ASN A 127 -4.87 -1.93 -10.70
C ASN A 127 -3.77 -2.99 -10.60
N ASN A 128 -3.05 -3.19 -11.69
CA ASN A 128 -1.89 -4.07 -11.73
C ASN A 128 -0.69 -3.31 -12.32
N ARG A 129 0.37 -3.19 -11.53
CA ARG A 129 1.61 -2.49 -11.95
C ARG A 129 2.22 -3.09 -13.22
N LYS A 130 2.05 -4.39 -13.48
CA LYS A 130 2.54 -5.02 -14.71
C LYS A 130 1.84 -4.48 -15.94
N VAL A 131 0.54 -4.17 -15.86
CA VAL A 131 -0.21 -3.53 -16.95
C VAL A 131 0.33 -2.13 -17.21
N LEU A 132 0.52 -1.33 -16.16
CA LEU A 132 1.10 0.02 -16.29
C LEU A 132 2.53 -0.02 -16.84
N ASN A 133 3.36 -0.93 -16.32
CA ASN A 133 4.72 -1.08 -16.83
C ASN A 133 4.74 -1.48 -18.32
N GLY A 134 3.83 -2.36 -18.76
CA GLY A 134 3.68 -2.73 -20.17
C GLY A 134 3.25 -1.54 -21.04
N LEU A 135 2.37 -0.67 -20.53
CA LEU A 135 2.02 0.58 -21.22
C LEU A 135 3.22 1.52 -21.31
N PHE A 136 4.00 1.68 -20.25
CA PHE A 136 5.19 2.53 -20.27
C PHE A 136 6.26 1.98 -21.22
N GLU A 137 6.42 0.68 -21.30
CA GLU A 137 7.30 0.05 -22.29
C GLU A 137 6.84 0.33 -23.71
N LEU A 138 5.54 0.20 -23.98
CA LEU A 138 4.93 0.49 -25.28
C LEU A 138 5.18 1.94 -25.73
N TYR A 139 5.15 2.89 -24.79
CA TYR A 139 5.40 4.31 -25.07
C TYR A 139 6.85 4.74 -24.89
N GLY A 140 7.80 3.80 -24.71
CA GLY A 140 9.21 4.10 -24.54
C GLY A 140 9.57 4.83 -23.24
N GLN A 141 8.71 4.71 -22.21
CA GLN A 141 8.84 5.42 -20.93
C GLN A 141 9.29 4.52 -19.78
N SER A 142 9.86 3.36 -20.05
CA SER A 142 10.27 2.37 -19.03
C SER A 142 11.27 2.94 -18.03
N GLU A 143 12.19 3.79 -18.45
CA GLU A 143 13.19 4.42 -17.57
C GLU A 143 12.56 5.40 -16.57
N HIS A 144 11.44 6.03 -16.93
CA HIS A 144 10.72 7.00 -16.12
C HIS A 144 9.44 6.42 -15.47
N ALA A 145 9.23 5.11 -15.54
CA ALA A 145 7.99 4.45 -15.10
C ALA A 145 7.56 4.85 -13.68
N THR A 146 8.51 4.96 -12.76
CA THR A 146 8.22 5.34 -11.36
C THR A 146 7.74 6.78 -11.24
N ASP A 147 8.36 7.71 -11.98
CA ASP A 147 7.99 9.12 -11.96
C ASP A 147 6.67 9.35 -12.67
N VAL A 148 6.45 8.68 -13.81
CA VAL A 148 5.17 8.70 -14.53
C VAL A 148 4.05 8.17 -13.64
N MET A 149 4.24 7.05 -12.93
CA MET A 149 3.25 6.55 -11.97
C MET A 149 2.93 7.56 -10.87
N ARG A 150 3.95 8.20 -10.31
CA ARG A 150 3.78 9.22 -9.26
C ARG A 150 3.00 10.44 -9.74
N ILE A 151 3.15 10.83 -10.99
CA ILE A 151 2.39 11.92 -11.61
C ILE A 151 0.94 11.48 -11.82
N ILE A 152 0.72 10.28 -12.35
CA ILE A 152 -0.61 9.71 -12.57
C ILE A 152 -1.39 9.57 -11.26
N ASP A 153 -0.74 9.18 -10.16
CA ASP A 153 -1.36 9.08 -8.84
C ASP A 153 -1.91 10.41 -8.31
N LYS A 154 -1.46 11.54 -8.86
CA LYS A 154 -1.99 12.86 -8.52
C LYS A 154 -3.23 13.25 -9.33
N LEU A 155 -3.62 12.46 -10.33
CA LEU A 155 -4.67 12.81 -11.30
C LEU A 155 -5.96 13.32 -10.66
N GLU A 156 -6.44 12.63 -9.61
CA GLU A 156 -7.66 13.04 -8.89
C GLU A 156 -7.49 14.36 -8.12
N LYS A 157 -6.25 14.76 -7.81
CA LYS A 157 -5.95 15.97 -7.04
C LYS A 157 -5.72 17.19 -7.90
N ILE A 158 -4.99 17.02 -9.01
CA ILE A 158 -4.52 18.14 -9.82
C ILE A 158 -5.22 18.24 -11.19
N GLY A 159 -5.95 17.21 -11.59
CA GLY A 159 -6.66 17.13 -12.86
C GLY A 159 -5.77 16.76 -14.05
N ALA A 160 -6.42 16.38 -15.16
CA ALA A 160 -5.73 15.83 -16.33
C ALA A 160 -4.79 16.84 -17.01
N GLU A 161 -5.13 18.11 -17.05
CA GLU A 161 -4.28 19.15 -17.68
C GLU A 161 -2.93 19.31 -16.98
N ASN A 162 -2.97 19.37 -15.63
CA ASN A 162 -1.74 19.48 -14.86
C ASN A 162 -0.91 18.18 -14.91
N VAL A 163 -1.56 17.01 -14.97
CA VAL A 163 -0.87 15.74 -15.21
C VAL A 163 -0.17 15.74 -16.55
N ARG A 164 -0.82 16.22 -17.63
CA ARG A 164 -0.18 16.36 -18.95
C ARG A 164 1.05 17.26 -18.88
N ALA A 165 0.95 18.38 -18.19
CA ALA A 165 2.07 19.32 -18.04
C ALA A 165 3.25 18.67 -17.31
N GLU A 166 3.01 17.98 -16.18
CA GLU A 166 4.05 17.27 -15.44
C GLU A 166 4.66 16.10 -16.26
N LEU A 167 3.85 15.39 -17.07
CA LEU A 167 4.35 14.36 -17.99
C LEU A 167 5.22 14.94 -19.11
N ALA A 168 4.88 16.11 -19.63
CA ALA A 168 5.69 16.79 -20.62
C ALA A 168 7.07 17.21 -20.10
N GLU A 169 7.19 17.55 -18.80
CA GLU A 169 8.48 17.79 -18.14
C GLU A 169 9.39 16.54 -18.13
N LEU A 170 8.80 15.35 -18.12
CA LEU A 170 9.50 14.07 -18.25
C LEU A 170 9.72 13.64 -19.71
N GLN A 171 9.50 14.54 -20.67
CA GLN A 171 9.65 14.29 -22.11
C GLN A 171 8.68 13.22 -22.66
N VAL A 172 7.57 12.97 -21.96
CA VAL A 172 6.47 12.15 -22.49
C VAL A 172 5.76 12.96 -23.58
N SER A 173 5.59 12.39 -24.78
CA SER A 173 4.90 13.07 -25.87
C SER A 173 3.43 13.32 -25.52
N ALA A 174 2.83 14.37 -26.08
CA ALA A 174 1.42 14.68 -25.87
C ALA A 174 0.50 13.51 -26.27
N GLU A 175 0.82 12.82 -27.35
CA GLU A 175 0.08 11.65 -27.82
C GLU A 175 0.15 10.50 -26.82
N ALA A 176 1.34 10.18 -26.29
CA ALA A 176 1.51 9.15 -25.27
C ALA A 176 0.81 9.53 -23.95
N ALA A 177 0.82 10.80 -23.55
CA ALA A 177 0.12 11.28 -22.36
C ALA A 177 -1.40 11.17 -22.52
N ASP A 178 -1.94 11.53 -23.68
CA ASP A 178 -3.38 11.42 -23.97
C ASP A 178 -3.83 9.96 -24.01
N ASP A 179 -3.07 9.08 -24.64
CA ASP A 179 -3.35 7.65 -24.67
C ASP A 179 -3.30 7.02 -23.27
N LEU A 180 -2.27 7.35 -22.47
CA LEU A 180 -2.18 6.90 -21.08
C LEU A 180 -3.40 7.32 -20.26
N LEU A 181 -3.81 8.58 -20.36
CA LEU A 181 -4.98 9.10 -19.66
C LEU A 181 -6.27 8.45 -20.15
N ALA A 182 -6.40 8.21 -21.45
CA ALA A 182 -7.57 7.52 -22.02
C ALA A 182 -7.67 6.07 -21.53
N GLN A 183 -6.55 5.33 -21.47
CA GLN A 183 -6.50 3.96 -20.94
C GLN A 183 -6.83 3.89 -19.44
N LEU A 184 -6.54 4.95 -18.70
CA LEU A 184 -6.91 5.07 -17.28
C LEU A 184 -8.37 5.50 -17.07
N GLY A 185 -9.15 5.62 -18.15
CA GLY A 185 -10.58 5.99 -18.09
C GLY A 185 -10.84 7.47 -17.82
N VAL A 186 -9.84 8.32 -18.02
CA VAL A 186 -9.98 9.78 -17.93
C VAL A 186 -10.53 10.28 -19.26
N ARG A 187 -11.74 10.81 -19.24
CA ARG A 187 -12.38 11.49 -20.39
C ARG A 187 -12.32 12.99 -20.24
#